data_8d50e22d6161726126f71c94493206bf
#
_entry.id   8d50e22d6161726126f71c94493206bf
#
_cell.length_a   1.000
_cell.length_b   1.000
_cell.length_c   1.000
_cell.angle_alpha   90.00
_cell.angle_beta   90.00
_cell.angle_gamma   90.00
#
_symmetry.space_group_name_H-M   'P 1'
#
loop_
_entity.id
_entity.type
_entity.pdbx_description
1 polymer ?
#
loop_
_entity_poly.entity_id
_entity_poly.type
_entity_poly.pdbx_seq_one_letter_code
_entity_poly.pdbx_strand_id
1 'polypeptide(L)'
;MLIRAILLAIVVAAAQAFAGGDDYDAANDVKGAGPAYFGFVRDARGSPVVDAQVVLQPKKGKTVSLKSNVLGLYRGHISKDVLPDEVQISCVKTGYKQTKVNRRTPPGNNAMFIETECTMQRL
;
A
#
# COMPACT_ATOMS: atom_id res chain seq x y z
N MET A 1 -6.45 -6.76 -44.06
CA MET A 1 -5.71 -7.89 -43.56
C MET A 1 -4.71 -7.57 -42.49
N LEU A 2 -3.92 -6.58 -42.73
CA LEU A 2 -2.94 -6.14 -41.74
C LEU A 2 -3.56 -5.64 -40.42
N ILE A 3 -4.74 -5.14 -40.56
CA ILE A 3 -5.46 -4.56 -39.42
C ILE A 3 -5.75 -5.58 -38.31
N ARG A 4 -5.90 -6.83 -38.68
CA ARG A 4 -6.23 -7.86 -37.72
C ARG A 4 -5.12 -8.13 -36.74
N ALA A 5 -3.92 -8.10 -37.18
CA ALA A 5 -2.78 -8.35 -36.31
C ALA A 5 -2.62 -7.27 -35.27
N ILE A 6 -2.98 -6.06 -35.63
CA ILE A 6 -2.88 -4.93 -34.71
C ILE A 6 -3.86 -5.06 -33.57
N LEU A 7 -5.05 -5.56 -33.86
CA LEU A 7 -6.07 -5.74 -32.81
C LEU A 7 -5.63 -6.72 -31.74
N LEU A 8 -4.95 -7.77 -32.13
CA LEU A 8 -4.48 -8.75 -31.18
C LEU A 8 -3.48 -8.16 -30.20
N ALA A 9 -2.61 -7.31 -30.70
CA ALA A 9 -1.61 -6.69 -29.82
C ALA A 9 -2.26 -5.84 -28.74
N ILE A 10 -3.35 -5.18 -29.06
CA ILE A 10 -4.05 -4.34 -28.10
C ILE A 10 -4.64 -5.17 -26.96
N VAL A 11 -5.19 -6.32 -27.28
CA VAL A 11 -5.79 -7.18 -26.28
C VAL A 11 -4.75 -7.66 -25.27
N VAL A 12 -3.57 -8.01 -25.74
CA VAL A 12 -2.49 -8.47 -24.87
C VAL A 12 -2.07 -7.36 -23.92
N ALA A 13 -1.97 -6.15 -24.40
CA ALA A 13 -1.58 -5.03 -23.56
C ALA A 13 -2.58 -4.78 -22.44
N ALA A 14 -3.86 -4.92 -22.73
CA ALA A 14 -4.88 -4.75 -21.71
C ALA A 14 -4.76 -5.80 -20.60
N ALA A 15 -4.47 -7.04 -20.98
CA ALA A 15 -4.31 -8.10 -20.01
C ALA A 15 -3.12 -7.85 -19.08
N GLN A 16 -2.04 -7.32 -19.62
CA GLN A 16 -0.88 -7.03 -18.80
C GLN A 16 -1.14 -5.92 -17.82
N ALA A 17 -1.83 -4.90 -18.21
CA ALA A 17 -2.15 -3.80 -17.31
C ALA A 17 -3.00 -4.28 -16.14
N PHE A 18 -3.87 -5.21 -16.39
CA PHE A 18 -4.70 -5.76 -15.34
C PHE A 18 -3.90 -6.60 -14.36
N ALA A 19 -2.97 -7.38 -14.85
CA ALA A 19 -2.13 -8.21 -14.00
C ALA A 19 -1.27 -7.38 -13.06
N GLY A 20 -0.91 -6.17 -13.44
CA GLY A 20 -0.13 -5.29 -12.58
C GLY A 20 -0.81 -4.98 -11.25
N GLY A 21 -2.13 -5.04 -11.21
CA GLY A 21 -2.85 -4.81 -9.96
C GLY A 21 -2.69 -5.93 -8.95
N ASP A 22 -2.30 -7.10 -9.39
CA ASP A 22 -2.16 -8.25 -8.51
C ASP A 22 -0.83 -8.29 -7.79
N ASP A 23 0.10 -7.46 -8.17
CA ASP A 23 1.41 -7.41 -7.52
C ASP A 23 1.32 -7.07 -6.06
N TYR A 24 0.24 -6.49 -5.68
CA TYR A 24 -0.05 -6.12 -4.33
C TYR A 24 0.20 -7.27 -3.35
N ASP A 25 -0.32 -8.46 -3.61
CA ASP A 25 -0.13 -9.60 -2.72
C ASP A 25 1.14 -10.38 -3.02
N ALA A 26 1.44 -10.56 -4.28
CA ALA A 26 2.58 -11.37 -4.68
C ALA A 26 3.90 -10.79 -4.22
N ALA A 27 4.03 -9.48 -4.25
CA ALA A 27 5.27 -8.83 -3.86
C ALA A 27 5.52 -8.92 -2.37
N ASN A 28 4.49 -9.16 -1.58
CA ASN A 28 4.60 -9.14 -0.13
C ASN A 28 4.83 -10.49 0.50
N ASP A 29 4.77 -11.54 -0.28
CA ASP A 29 5.00 -12.88 0.22
C ASP A 29 6.43 -13.34 -0.03
N VAL A 30 7.34 -12.39 -0.16
CA VAL A 30 8.73 -12.68 -0.38
C VAL A 30 9.34 -13.33 0.85
N LYS A 31 10.08 -14.40 0.62
CA LYS A 31 10.78 -15.11 1.68
C LYS A 31 11.76 -14.19 2.39
N GLY A 32 11.72 -14.20 3.71
CA GLY A 32 12.58 -13.34 4.51
C GLY A 32 12.02 -11.96 4.78
N ALA A 33 10.78 -11.71 4.39
CA ALA A 33 10.13 -10.46 4.72
C ALA A 33 9.85 -10.38 6.21
N GLY A 34 9.82 -9.16 6.74
CA GLY A 34 9.48 -8.90 8.12
C GLY A 34 7.99 -8.78 8.34
N PRO A 35 7.57 -8.08 9.40
CA PRO A 35 6.16 -7.90 9.71
C PRO A 35 5.38 -7.28 8.58
N ALA A 36 4.11 -7.66 8.48
CA ALA A 36 3.19 -7.12 7.51
C ALA A 36 2.45 -5.92 8.10
N TYR A 37 2.45 -4.83 7.36
CA TYR A 37 1.63 -3.67 7.67
C TYR A 37 0.40 -3.72 6.78
N PHE A 38 -0.76 -3.47 7.36
CA PHE A 38 -2.00 -3.46 6.62
C PHE A 38 -2.97 -2.48 7.26
N GLY A 39 -3.98 -2.07 6.51
CA GLY A 39 -4.99 -1.20 7.05
C GLY A 39 -5.76 -0.44 5.99
N PHE A 40 -6.31 0.69 6.40
CA PHE A 40 -7.19 1.49 5.56
C PHE A 40 -6.63 2.89 5.40
N VAL A 41 -6.95 3.47 4.24
CA VAL A 41 -6.88 4.91 4.04
C VAL A 41 -8.31 5.38 3.80
N ARG A 42 -8.80 6.25 4.65
CA ARG A 42 -10.19 6.75 4.60
C ARG A 42 -10.23 8.24 4.77
N ASP A 43 -11.33 8.85 4.30
CA ASP A 43 -11.58 10.24 4.60
C ASP A 43 -12.34 10.38 5.94
N ALA A 44 -12.66 11.59 6.32
CA ALA A 44 -13.33 11.86 7.59
C ALA A 44 -14.73 11.23 7.69
N ARG A 45 -15.33 10.91 6.56
CA ARG A 45 -16.64 10.26 6.51
C ARG A 45 -16.55 8.75 6.56
N GLY A 46 -15.33 8.21 6.52
CA GLY A 46 -15.13 6.78 6.46
C GLY A 46 -15.10 6.22 5.05
N SER A 47 -15.16 7.06 4.02
CA SER A 47 -15.09 6.59 2.64
C SER A 47 -13.66 6.21 2.28
N PRO A 48 -13.48 5.16 1.46
CA PRO A 48 -12.13 4.75 1.08
C PRO A 48 -11.45 5.82 0.21
N VAL A 49 -10.16 5.99 0.44
CA VAL A 49 -9.32 6.82 -0.41
C VAL A 49 -8.50 5.87 -1.27
N VAL A 50 -8.76 5.88 -2.58
CA VAL A 50 -8.16 4.97 -3.54
C VAL A 50 -6.86 5.55 -4.07
N ASP A 51 -5.89 4.68 -4.35
CA ASP A 51 -4.59 5.08 -4.91
C ASP A 51 -3.82 6.06 -4.04
N ALA A 52 -4.05 6.04 -2.75
CA ALA A 52 -3.21 6.78 -1.83
C ALA A 52 -1.89 6.05 -1.65
N GLN A 53 -0.82 6.80 -1.59
CA GLN A 53 0.49 6.24 -1.33
C GLN A 53 0.69 6.16 0.18
N VAL A 54 0.95 4.96 0.68
CA VAL A 54 1.22 4.74 2.09
C VAL A 54 2.71 4.48 2.22
N VAL A 55 3.39 5.36 2.92
CA VAL A 55 4.83 5.33 3.04
C VAL A 55 5.22 4.80 4.42
N LEU A 56 5.94 3.72 4.44
CA LEU A 56 6.50 3.13 5.65
C LEU A 56 7.96 3.55 5.73
N GLN A 57 8.26 4.43 6.65
CA GLN A 57 9.59 5.01 6.78
C GLN A 57 10.26 4.48 8.03
N PRO A 58 11.16 3.51 7.90
CA PRO A 58 11.92 3.05 9.06
C PRO A 58 12.98 4.08 9.45
N LYS A 59 13.39 4.04 10.70
CA LYS A 59 14.50 4.87 11.17
C LYS A 59 15.78 4.58 10.40
N LYS A 60 16.01 3.29 10.12
CA LYS A 60 17.14 2.84 9.32
C LYS A 60 16.63 1.84 8.31
N GLY A 61 17.10 1.97 7.07
CA GLY A 61 16.74 1.06 6.02
C GLY A 61 15.87 1.73 4.97
N LYS A 62 15.39 0.92 4.05
CA LYS A 62 14.67 1.41 2.89
C LYS A 62 13.24 1.77 3.22
N THR A 63 12.79 2.88 2.66
CA THR A 63 11.39 3.27 2.68
C THR A 63 10.59 2.31 1.81
N VAL A 64 9.45 1.89 2.32
CA VAL A 64 8.51 1.06 1.58
C VAL A 64 7.31 1.89 1.23
N SER A 65 6.92 1.84 -0.04
CA SER A 65 5.77 2.61 -0.52
C SER A 65 4.71 1.64 -1.01
N LEU A 66 3.52 1.75 -0.45
CA LEU A 66 2.39 0.92 -0.78
C LEU A 66 1.29 1.79 -1.38
N LYS A 67 0.30 1.16 -1.99
CA LYS A 67 -0.80 1.89 -2.60
C LYS A 67 -2.12 1.30 -2.13
N SER A 68 -3.05 2.16 -1.75
CA SER A 68 -4.37 1.69 -1.36
C SER A 68 -5.18 1.27 -2.59
N ASN A 69 -5.99 0.25 -2.43
CA ASN A 69 -6.83 -0.27 -3.50
C ASN A 69 -8.22 0.41 -3.51
N VAL A 70 -9.14 -0.11 -4.30
CA VAL A 70 -10.48 0.47 -4.46
C VAL A 70 -11.29 0.46 -3.16
N LEU A 71 -10.92 -0.36 -2.20
CA LEU A 71 -11.56 -0.39 -0.89
C LEU A 71 -10.82 0.44 0.14
N GLY A 72 -9.78 1.12 -0.29
CA GLY A 72 -8.93 1.89 0.61
C GLY A 72 -7.96 1.06 1.43
N LEU A 73 -7.81 -0.21 1.09
CA LEU A 73 -6.95 -1.12 1.83
C LEU A 73 -5.53 -1.11 1.28
N TYR A 74 -4.56 -1.27 2.16
CA TYR A 74 -3.18 -1.45 1.77
C TYR A 74 -2.55 -2.56 2.59
N ARG A 75 -1.50 -3.15 2.05
CA ARG A 75 -0.76 -4.21 2.70
C ARG A 75 0.66 -4.28 2.15
N GLY A 76 1.62 -4.54 3.01
CA GLY A 76 3.00 -4.75 2.60
C GLY A 76 3.87 -5.12 3.78
N HIS A 77 5.08 -5.58 3.48
CA HIS A 77 6.03 -6.00 4.50
C HIS A 77 7.19 -5.02 4.58
N ILE A 78 7.71 -4.85 5.78
CA ILE A 78 9.01 -4.20 5.95
C ILE A 78 10.08 -5.29 6.00
N SER A 79 11.34 -4.88 5.93
CA SER A 79 12.44 -5.81 6.09
C SER A 79 12.43 -6.42 7.50
N LYS A 80 12.82 -7.68 7.60
CA LYS A 80 12.91 -8.36 8.88
C LYS A 80 13.91 -7.71 9.83
N ASP A 81 14.82 -6.90 9.32
CA ASP A 81 15.83 -6.22 10.12
C ASP A 81 15.32 -4.91 10.71
N VAL A 82 14.10 -4.51 10.39
CA VAL A 82 13.51 -3.27 10.87
C VAL A 82 12.58 -3.56 12.02
N LEU A 83 12.73 -2.81 13.10
CA LEU A 83 11.85 -2.95 14.25
C LEU A 83 10.54 -2.20 14.01
N PRO A 84 9.39 -2.85 14.19
CA PRO A 84 8.09 -2.21 13.92
C PRO A 84 7.86 -0.89 14.63
N ASP A 85 8.33 -0.75 15.88
CA ASP A 85 8.12 0.48 16.62
C ASP A 85 8.96 1.65 16.10
N GLU A 86 9.89 1.38 15.18
CA GLU A 86 10.73 2.42 14.57
C GLU A 86 10.25 2.82 13.18
N VAL A 87 9.07 2.39 12.78
CA VAL A 87 8.50 2.70 11.48
C VAL A 87 7.50 3.84 11.62
N GLN A 88 7.72 4.89 10.85
CA GLN A 88 6.79 6.00 10.77
C GLN A 88 5.95 5.85 9.51
N ILE A 89 4.67 6.07 9.65
CA ILE A 89 3.73 5.89 8.55
C ILE A 89 3.17 7.24 8.13
N SER A 90 3.12 7.46 6.83
CA SER A 90 2.48 8.64 6.27
C SER A 90 1.69 8.25 5.04
N CYS A 91 0.64 9.00 4.74
CA CYS A 91 -0.21 8.77 3.59
C CYS A 91 -0.26 10.02 2.74
N VAL A 92 -0.09 9.85 1.43
CA VAL A 92 0.01 10.95 0.48
C VAL A 92 -0.91 10.68 -0.69
N LYS A 93 -1.67 11.70 -1.07
CA LYS A 93 -2.46 11.68 -2.30
C LYS A 93 -2.69 13.11 -2.76
N THR A 94 -2.50 13.35 -4.05
CA THR A 94 -2.76 14.66 -4.65
C THR A 94 -4.19 15.08 -4.37
N GLY A 95 -4.38 16.31 -3.90
CA GLY A 95 -5.71 16.82 -3.58
C GLY A 95 -6.20 16.48 -2.18
N TYR A 96 -5.35 15.81 -1.39
CA TYR A 96 -5.68 15.45 -0.01
C TYR A 96 -4.55 15.82 0.92
N LYS A 97 -4.88 15.94 2.19
CA LYS A 97 -3.88 16.06 3.26
C LYS A 97 -4.16 15.01 4.31
N GLN A 98 -3.09 14.49 4.89
CA GLN A 98 -3.20 13.56 6.00
C GLN A 98 -3.58 14.34 7.26
N THR A 99 -4.61 13.87 7.95
CA THR A 99 -5.03 14.49 9.20
C THR A 99 -4.71 13.63 10.41
N LYS A 100 -4.61 12.32 10.22
CA LYS A 100 -4.38 11.41 11.34
C LYS A 100 -3.78 10.11 10.84
N VAL A 101 -2.84 9.58 11.59
CA VAL A 101 -2.34 8.21 11.43
C VAL A 101 -2.47 7.53 12.78
N ASN A 102 -3.07 6.35 12.78
CA ASN A 102 -3.33 5.62 14.01
C ASN A 102 -2.85 4.17 13.86
N ARG A 103 -1.96 3.75 14.76
CA ARG A 103 -1.56 2.35 14.82
C ARG A 103 -2.52 1.64 15.75
N ARG A 104 -3.27 0.68 15.22
CA ARG A 104 -4.26 -0.04 15.98
C ARG A 104 -3.66 -1.21 16.75
N THR A 105 -2.60 -1.78 16.26
CA THR A 105 -1.86 -2.81 16.96
C THR A 105 -1.06 -2.17 18.10
N PRO A 106 -1.12 -2.70 19.32
CA PRO A 106 -0.36 -2.12 20.42
C PRO A 106 1.14 -2.05 20.12
N PRO A 107 1.85 -1.10 20.74
CA PRO A 107 3.29 -1.00 20.55
C PRO A 107 4.00 -2.29 20.94
N GLY A 108 5.08 -2.58 20.25
CA GLY A 108 5.90 -3.76 20.48
C GLY A 108 6.58 -4.19 19.20
N ASN A 109 7.71 -4.83 19.31
CA ASN A 109 8.52 -5.23 18.16
C ASN A 109 8.36 -6.69 17.78
N ASN A 110 7.47 -7.42 18.44
CA ASN A 110 7.26 -8.85 18.18
C ASN A 110 6.03 -9.14 17.33
N ALA A 111 5.24 -8.12 16.99
CA ALA A 111 4.05 -8.32 16.20
C ALA A 111 4.41 -8.70 14.76
N MET A 112 3.73 -9.70 14.23
CA MET A 112 3.91 -10.12 12.82
C MET A 112 2.98 -9.37 11.89
N PHE A 113 1.89 -8.84 12.43
CA PHE A 113 0.89 -8.09 11.66
C PHE A 113 0.61 -6.80 12.41
N ILE A 114 0.76 -5.69 11.71
CA ILE A 114 0.58 -4.37 12.32
C ILE A 114 -0.51 -3.63 11.55
N GLU A 115 -1.60 -3.37 12.24
CA GLU A 115 -2.73 -2.67 11.65
C GLU A 115 -2.58 -1.18 11.87
N THR A 116 -2.70 -0.42 10.80
CA THR A 116 -2.61 1.04 10.83
C THR A 116 -3.72 1.64 9.98
N GLU A 117 -4.11 2.86 10.33
CA GLU A 117 -5.11 3.59 9.57
C GLU A 117 -4.61 5.00 9.29
N CYS A 118 -4.90 5.46 8.08
CA CYS A 118 -4.70 6.86 7.73
C CYS A 118 -6.04 7.51 7.50
N THR A 119 -6.21 8.70 8.06
CA THR A 119 -7.35 9.55 7.74
C THR A 119 -6.85 10.72 6.91
N MET A 120 -7.52 10.98 5.81
CA MET A 120 -7.15 12.05 4.90
C MET A 120 -8.34 12.97 4.69
N GLN A 121 -8.05 14.21 4.37
CA GLN A 121 -9.07 15.21 4.11
C GLN A 121 -8.84 15.80 2.73
N ARG A 122 -9.90 15.89 1.94
CA ARG A 122 -9.82 16.53 0.63
C ARG A 122 -9.58 18.02 0.82
N LEU A 123 -8.66 18.55 0.03
CA LEU A 123 -8.33 19.97 0.04
C LEU A 123 -9.40 20.81 -0.64
#